data_77dd93b445d911231e9f9f9d484732af
#
_entry.id   77dd93b445d911231e9f9f9d484732af
#
_cell.length_a   1.000
_cell.length_b   1.000
_cell.length_c   1.000
_cell.angle_alpha   90.00
_cell.angle_beta   90.00
_cell.angle_gamma   90.00
#
_symmetry.space_group_name_H-M   'P 1'
#
loop_
_entity.id
_entity.type
_entity.pdbx_description
1 polymer ?
#
loop_
_entity_poly.entity_id
_entity_poly.type
_entity_poly.pdbx_seq_one_letter_code
_entity_poly.pdbx_strand_id
1 'polypeptide(L)'
;MFENQKQENGAQQPKKRRLGCLGGCLLFLAIYLITSAIMGLLMSSFMDSPTVELKENTVYRLQLKGTLIEQAQEENPFADLMGSVPYGSYASEQTVGLDDILSNIRLAKNDDRVRGIWLDGAQLSMAPASAKAIRDALLDFKSSGKWIIASAKNYGETNYYVASVADRICIDPTGSVSWNGLTAQKMYFTRLMEKIGVEMQILKVGTFKSAVEPFFRTSMVYGMSTRPLSVLRVT
;
A
#
# COMPACT_ATOMS: atom_id res chain seq x y z
N MET A 1 0.80 -69.03 -82.00
CA MET A 1 0.31 -69.97 -80.98
C MET A 1 1.27 -69.92 -79.81
N PHE A 2 1.22 -68.87 -79.00
CA PHE A 2 1.89 -68.78 -77.72
C PHE A 2 1.09 -67.81 -76.83
N GLU A 3 0.48 -68.37 -75.84
CA GLU A 3 -0.33 -67.68 -74.82
C GLU A 3 0.60 -67.14 -73.73
N ASN A 4 0.59 -65.84 -73.51
CA ASN A 4 1.37 -65.18 -72.48
C ASN A 4 0.52 -65.04 -71.19
N GLN A 5 0.88 -65.79 -70.21
CA GLN A 5 0.34 -65.61 -68.87
C GLN A 5 0.98 -64.40 -68.18
N LYS A 6 0.15 -63.39 -67.88
CA LYS A 6 0.54 -62.20 -67.12
C LYS A 6 0.26 -62.39 -65.61
N GLN A 7 1.31 -62.61 -64.87
CA GLN A 7 1.26 -62.73 -63.42
C GLN A 7 1.02 -61.35 -62.83
N GLU A 8 -0.17 -61.08 -62.19
CA GLU A 8 -0.47 -59.89 -61.41
C GLU A 8 0.08 -60.07 -60.02
N ASN A 9 1.12 -59.27 -59.68
CA ASN A 9 1.61 -59.08 -58.34
C ASN A 9 0.69 -58.15 -57.59
N GLY A 10 -0.17 -58.71 -56.74
CA GLY A 10 -1.00 -57.93 -55.81
C GLY A 10 -0.17 -57.26 -54.68
N ALA A 11 0.13 -56.01 -54.85
CA ALA A 11 0.71 -55.23 -53.79
C ALA A 11 -0.34 -55.02 -52.70
N GLN A 12 -0.16 -55.62 -51.53
CA GLN A 12 -0.98 -55.33 -50.32
C GLN A 12 -0.67 -53.95 -49.78
N GLN A 13 -1.60 -53.03 -49.96
CA GLN A 13 -1.55 -51.75 -49.33
C GLN A 13 -1.73 -51.87 -47.78
N PRO A 14 -0.93 -51.15 -46.92
CA PRO A 14 -1.09 -51.24 -45.51
C PRO A 14 -2.43 -50.55 -45.07
N LYS A 15 -3.25 -51.33 -44.38
CA LYS A 15 -4.56 -50.95 -43.89
C LYS A 15 -4.37 -49.78 -42.81
N LYS A 16 -4.57 -48.55 -43.20
CA LYS A 16 -4.62 -47.38 -42.26
C LYS A 16 -5.70 -47.66 -41.24
N ARG A 17 -5.30 -47.95 -40.00
CA ARG A 17 -6.20 -47.99 -38.85
C ARG A 17 -6.77 -46.57 -38.67
N ARG A 18 -8.02 -46.39 -39.05
CA ARG A 18 -8.78 -45.18 -38.70
C ARG A 18 -8.97 -45.23 -37.18
N LEU A 19 -8.23 -44.41 -36.44
CA LEU A 19 -8.58 -44.11 -35.06
C LEU A 19 -9.98 -43.55 -35.11
N GLY A 20 -10.96 -44.28 -34.57
CA GLY A 20 -12.34 -43.81 -34.51
C GLY A 20 -12.43 -42.52 -33.72
N CYS A 21 -13.46 -41.74 -33.98
CA CYS A 21 -13.75 -40.45 -33.34
C CYS A 21 -13.62 -40.49 -31.80
N LEU A 22 -13.93 -41.62 -31.17
CA LEU A 22 -13.74 -41.90 -29.74
C LEU A 22 -12.27 -41.89 -29.29
N GLY A 23 -11.33 -42.42 -30.11
CA GLY A 23 -9.90 -42.40 -29.78
C GLY A 23 -9.32 -40.99 -29.85
N GLY A 24 -9.79 -40.17 -30.79
CA GLY A 24 -9.41 -38.76 -30.88
C GLY A 24 -9.89 -37.96 -29.65
N CYS A 25 -11.13 -38.12 -29.25
CA CYS A 25 -11.68 -37.45 -28.04
C CYS A 25 -10.95 -37.84 -26.76
N LEU A 26 -10.60 -39.10 -26.57
CA LEU A 26 -9.84 -39.57 -25.40
C LEU A 26 -8.43 -38.97 -25.38
N LEU A 27 -7.79 -38.85 -26.55
CA LEU A 27 -6.46 -38.26 -26.67
C LEU A 27 -6.49 -36.75 -26.35
N PHE A 28 -7.50 -36.00 -26.82
CA PHE A 28 -7.70 -34.59 -26.45
C PHE A 28 -7.98 -34.41 -24.97
N LEU A 29 -8.80 -35.27 -24.35
CA LEU A 29 -9.08 -35.23 -22.91
C LEU A 29 -7.80 -35.51 -22.09
N ALA A 30 -6.98 -36.46 -22.50
CA ALA A 30 -5.71 -36.77 -21.85
C ALA A 30 -4.73 -35.57 -21.94
N ILE A 31 -4.62 -34.94 -23.11
CA ILE A 31 -3.77 -33.75 -23.30
C ILE A 31 -4.30 -32.57 -22.41
N TYR A 32 -5.61 -32.35 -22.36
CA TYR A 32 -6.21 -31.32 -21.56
C TYR A 32 -5.94 -31.52 -20.05
N LEU A 33 -6.08 -32.76 -19.57
CA LEU A 33 -5.78 -33.09 -18.16
C LEU A 33 -4.28 -32.92 -17.84
N ILE A 34 -3.39 -33.31 -18.74
CA ILE A 34 -1.94 -33.11 -18.55
C ILE A 34 -1.59 -31.62 -18.55
N THR A 35 -2.13 -30.84 -19.49
CA THR A 35 -1.86 -29.38 -19.51
C THR A 35 -2.44 -28.67 -18.33
N SER A 36 -3.64 -29.03 -17.85
CA SER A 36 -4.22 -28.46 -16.65
C SER A 36 -3.44 -28.82 -15.37
N ALA A 37 -2.94 -30.05 -15.29
CA ALA A 37 -2.08 -30.48 -14.16
C ALA A 37 -0.73 -29.75 -14.16
N ILE A 38 -0.09 -29.58 -15.32
CA ILE A 38 1.15 -28.82 -15.46
C ILE A 38 0.92 -27.35 -15.10
N MET A 39 -0.19 -26.75 -15.59
CA MET A 39 -0.54 -25.38 -15.27
C MET A 39 -0.81 -25.20 -13.77
N GLY A 40 -1.49 -26.16 -13.12
CA GLY A 40 -1.72 -26.16 -11.67
C GLY A 40 -0.42 -26.25 -10.86
N LEU A 41 0.52 -27.10 -11.28
CA LEU A 41 1.85 -27.21 -10.66
C LEU A 41 2.69 -25.93 -10.85
N LEU A 42 2.62 -25.33 -12.02
CA LEU A 42 3.29 -24.05 -12.27
C LEU A 42 2.68 -22.93 -11.41
N MET A 43 1.34 -22.86 -11.34
CA MET A 43 0.68 -21.85 -10.50
C MET A 43 0.96 -22.04 -9.02
N SER A 44 1.05 -23.25 -8.49
CA SER A 44 1.41 -23.49 -7.10
C SER A 44 2.82 -23.01 -6.76
N SER A 45 3.78 -23.10 -7.70
CA SER A 45 5.14 -22.58 -7.53
C SER A 45 5.23 -21.05 -7.53
N PHE A 46 4.25 -20.35 -8.13
CA PHE A 46 4.16 -18.90 -8.09
C PHE A 46 3.44 -18.37 -6.83
N MET A 47 2.71 -19.22 -6.10
CA MET A 47 1.98 -18.86 -4.89
C MET A 47 2.79 -19.04 -3.60
N ASP A 48 3.98 -19.61 -3.67
CA ASP A 48 4.91 -19.64 -2.54
C ASP A 48 5.47 -18.23 -2.31
N SER A 49 4.79 -17.44 -1.48
CA SER A 49 5.36 -16.23 -0.91
C SER A 49 6.62 -16.62 -0.17
N PRO A 50 7.76 -15.97 -0.42
CA PRO A 50 9.00 -16.28 0.28
C PRO A 50 8.77 -16.06 1.78
N THR A 51 8.62 -17.14 2.53
CA THR A 51 8.59 -17.08 3.99
C THR A 51 9.99 -16.67 4.46
N VAL A 52 10.10 -15.42 4.94
CA VAL A 52 11.34 -14.93 5.53
C VAL A 52 11.56 -15.68 6.84
N GLU A 53 12.56 -16.57 6.88
CA GLU A 53 12.98 -17.19 8.13
C GLU A 53 13.61 -16.14 9.05
N LEU A 54 12.92 -15.81 10.13
CA LEU A 54 13.43 -14.91 11.16
C LEU A 54 14.52 -15.63 11.95
N LYS A 55 15.73 -15.06 11.93
CA LYS A 55 16.86 -15.51 12.74
C LYS A 55 16.81 -14.90 14.14
N GLU A 56 17.54 -15.51 15.08
CA GLU A 56 17.76 -14.92 16.39
C GLU A 56 18.42 -13.53 16.28
N ASN A 57 18.04 -12.61 17.14
CA ASN A 57 18.53 -11.23 17.19
C ASN A 57 18.20 -10.40 15.92
N THR A 58 17.05 -10.65 15.31
CA THR A 58 16.55 -9.88 14.18
C THR A 58 16.11 -8.48 14.62
N VAL A 59 16.33 -7.49 13.75
CA VAL A 59 15.82 -6.12 13.87
C VAL A 59 14.75 -5.90 12.81
N TYR A 60 13.56 -5.49 13.24
CA TYR A 60 12.51 -5.14 12.31
C TYR A 60 12.73 -3.75 11.73
N ARG A 61 12.96 -3.65 10.43
CA ARG A 61 13.12 -2.38 9.72
C ARG A 61 11.77 -1.91 9.23
N LEU A 62 11.25 -0.85 9.85
CA LEU A 62 10.02 -0.19 9.42
C LEU A 62 10.37 1.00 8.51
N GLN A 63 10.08 0.86 7.23
CA GLN A 63 10.31 1.92 6.25
C GLN A 63 9.16 2.94 6.28
N LEU A 64 9.47 4.18 6.67
CA LEU A 64 8.52 5.30 6.71
C LEU A 64 8.63 6.12 5.42
N LYS A 65 8.08 5.58 4.31
CA LYS A 65 8.15 6.20 2.98
C LYS A 65 6.84 6.00 2.23
N GLY A 66 6.47 6.98 1.40
CA GLY A 66 5.26 6.93 0.57
C GLY A 66 4.06 7.61 1.23
N THR A 67 2.87 7.19 0.86
CA THR A 67 1.60 7.72 1.38
C THR A 67 0.90 6.67 2.23
N LEU A 68 0.54 7.04 3.47
CA LEU A 68 -0.20 6.18 4.37
C LEU A 68 -1.69 6.18 4.02
N ILE A 69 -2.24 4.99 3.87
CA ILE A 69 -3.67 4.74 3.72
C ILE A 69 -4.16 3.94 4.93
N GLU A 70 -5.45 4.01 5.26
CA GLU A 70 -5.97 3.33 6.46
C GLU A 70 -5.88 1.81 6.34
N GLN A 71 -6.18 1.28 5.16
CA GLN A 71 -6.18 -0.15 4.87
C GLN A 71 -5.33 -0.42 3.65
N ALA A 72 -4.41 -1.38 3.74
CA ALA A 72 -3.63 -1.80 2.59
C ALA A 72 -4.55 -2.24 1.46
N GLN A 73 -4.31 -1.75 0.26
CA GLN A 73 -4.94 -2.32 -0.92
C GLN A 73 -4.26 -3.66 -1.18
N GLU A 74 -5.06 -4.74 -1.23
CA GLU A 74 -4.55 -6.03 -1.71
C GLU A 74 -3.91 -5.81 -3.08
N GLU A 75 -2.63 -6.16 -3.19
CA GLU A 75 -1.93 -6.12 -4.47
C GLU A 75 -2.70 -7.00 -5.43
N ASN A 76 -3.36 -6.39 -6.39
CA ASN A 76 -4.06 -7.12 -7.43
C ASN A 76 -2.97 -7.66 -8.40
N PRO A 77 -2.66 -8.96 -8.39
CA PRO A 77 -1.59 -9.51 -9.23
C PRO A 77 -1.85 -9.30 -10.72
N PHE A 78 -3.09 -9.00 -11.08
CA PHE A 78 -3.48 -8.65 -12.43
C PHE A 78 -3.17 -7.18 -12.78
N ALA A 79 -3.13 -6.28 -11.80
CA ALA A 79 -2.74 -4.89 -12.01
C ALA A 79 -1.24 -4.78 -12.34
N ASP A 80 -0.39 -5.60 -11.72
CA ASP A 80 1.04 -5.69 -12.02
C ASP A 80 1.29 -6.22 -13.44
N LEU A 81 0.50 -7.20 -13.89
CA LEU A 81 0.58 -7.72 -15.24
C LEU A 81 0.10 -6.70 -16.28
N MET A 82 -0.93 -5.92 -15.99
CA MET A 82 -1.46 -4.86 -16.86
C MET A 82 -0.68 -3.55 -16.75
N GLY A 83 -0.04 -3.28 -15.60
CA GLY A 83 0.81 -2.10 -15.36
C GLY A 83 2.11 -2.11 -16.14
N SER A 84 2.53 -3.25 -16.68
CA SER A 84 3.67 -3.36 -17.61
C SER A 84 3.34 -2.93 -19.04
N VAL A 85 2.10 -2.50 -19.32
CA VAL A 85 1.77 -1.89 -20.62
C VAL A 85 2.25 -0.45 -20.62
N PRO A 86 3.10 0.02 -21.58
CA PRO A 86 3.75 1.33 -21.54
C PRO A 86 2.82 2.50 -21.88
N TYR A 87 1.55 2.41 -21.55
CA TYR A 87 0.58 3.48 -21.71
C TYR A 87 0.16 4.02 -20.35
N GLY A 88 0.91 5.05 -19.89
CA GLY A 88 0.55 5.82 -18.69
C GLY A 88 1.00 5.22 -17.37
N SER A 89 2.29 4.94 -17.21
CA SER A 89 2.87 4.74 -15.87
C SER A 89 2.86 6.08 -15.13
N TYR A 90 1.73 6.38 -14.48
CA TYR A 90 1.82 7.11 -13.23
C TYR A 90 2.62 6.18 -12.30
N ALA A 91 3.84 6.58 -11.94
CA ALA A 91 4.61 5.88 -10.92
C ALA A 91 3.64 5.66 -9.74
N SER A 92 3.30 4.42 -9.45
CA SER A 92 2.40 4.10 -8.35
C SER A 92 3.09 4.63 -7.10
N GLU A 93 2.56 5.71 -6.54
CA GLU A 93 3.03 6.26 -5.29
C GLU A 93 2.98 5.11 -4.27
N GLN A 94 4.12 4.81 -3.68
CA GLN A 94 4.23 3.67 -2.77
C GLN A 94 3.27 3.89 -1.60
N THR A 95 2.17 3.16 -1.58
CA THR A 95 1.17 3.24 -0.52
C THR A 95 1.48 2.19 0.55
N VAL A 96 1.26 2.55 1.81
CA VAL A 96 1.48 1.67 2.96
C VAL A 96 0.22 1.68 3.82
N GLY A 97 -0.27 0.51 4.20
CA GLY A 97 -1.43 0.36 5.08
C GLY A 97 -1.10 0.69 6.54
N LEU A 98 -1.96 1.45 7.19
CA LEU A 98 -1.85 1.69 8.63
C LEU A 98 -2.06 0.39 9.42
N ASP A 99 -3.03 -0.40 9.02
CA ASP A 99 -3.33 -1.71 9.61
C ASP A 99 -2.14 -2.67 9.55
N ASP A 100 -1.40 -2.69 8.44
CA ASP A 100 -0.18 -3.48 8.29
C ASP A 100 0.93 -3.00 9.22
N ILE A 101 1.15 -1.68 9.29
CA ILE A 101 2.14 -1.13 10.22
C ILE A 101 1.82 -1.52 11.65
N LEU A 102 0.58 -1.34 12.08
CA LEU A 102 0.17 -1.64 13.45
C LEU A 102 0.24 -3.13 13.77
N SER A 103 -0.16 -3.99 12.83
CA SER A 103 -0.09 -5.44 13.00
C SER A 103 1.35 -5.93 13.06
N ASN A 104 2.23 -5.44 12.18
CA ASN A 104 3.63 -5.79 12.16
C ASN A 104 4.39 -5.33 13.42
N ILE A 105 4.09 -4.15 13.95
CA ILE A 105 4.65 -3.69 15.25
C ILE A 105 4.20 -4.63 16.38
N ARG A 106 2.94 -5.05 16.39
CA ARG A 106 2.41 -5.97 17.39
C ARG A 106 3.03 -7.37 17.27
N LEU A 107 3.21 -7.89 16.06
CA LEU A 107 3.92 -9.14 15.83
C LEU A 107 5.37 -9.06 16.30
N ALA A 108 6.08 -7.99 15.96
CA ALA A 108 7.45 -7.75 16.40
C ALA A 108 7.58 -7.64 17.94
N LYS A 109 6.56 -7.09 18.63
CA LYS A 109 6.51 -7.04 20.08
C LYS A 109 6.51 -8.44 20.70
N ASN A 110 5.72 -9.35 20.13
CA ASN A 110 5.46 -10.69 20.68
C ASN A 110 6.49 -11.75 20.22
N ASP A 111 7.34 -11.44 19.26
CA ASP A 111 8.39 -12.39 18.76
C ASP A 111 9.70 -12.17 19.48
N ASP A 112 10.13 -13.16 20.29
CA ASP A 112 11.37 -13.09 21.07
C ASP A 112 12.63 -13.01 20.22
N ARG A 113 12.57 -13.40 18.95
CA ARG A 113 13.68 -13.29 18.00
C ARG A 113 13.93 -11.85 17.57
N VAL A 114 12.92 -10.96 17.70
CA VAL A 114 13.03 -9.55 17.39
C VAL A 114 13.58 -8.79 18.60
N ARG A 115 14.70 -8.11 18.44
CA ARG A 115 15.37 -7.34 19.52
C ARG A 115 15.00 -5.86 19.52
N GLY A 116 14.58 -5.33 18.39
CA GLY A 116 14.24 -3.92 18.29
C GLY A 116 13.64 -3.56 16.95
N ILE A 117 13.21 -2.31 16.84
CA ILE A 117 12.68 -1.71 15.61
C ILE A 117 13.63 -0.62 15.15
N TRP A 118 13.93 -0.63 13.86
CA TRP A 118 14.59 0.47 13.18
C TRP A 118 13.58 1.21 12.30
N LEU A 119 13.23 2.45 12.71
CA LEU A 119 12.45 3.38 11.90
C LEU A 119 13.38 3.98 10.84
N ASP A 120 13.23 3.53 9.61
CA ASP A 120 14.08 3.95 8.50
C ASP A 120 13.35 4.92 7.59
N GLY A 121 13.87 6.14 7.52
CA GLY A 121 13.29 7.24 6.77
C GLY A 121 12.26 8.05 7.56
N ALA A 122 11.86 9.18 6.98
CA ALA A 122 10.84 10.09 7.50
C ALA A 122 10.10 10.81 6.36
N GLN A 123 9.74 10.07 5.34
CA GLN A 123 9.08 10.56 4.13
C GLN A 123 7.68 9.92 3.96
N LEU A 124 7.08 9.49 5.05
CA LEU A 124 5.73 8.97 5.04
C LEU A 124 4.74 10.13 5.19
N SER A 125 3.92 10.34 4.16
CA SER A 125 2.80 11.28 4.20
C SER A 125 1.66 10.64 4.98
N MET A 126 1.27 11.23 6.11
CA MET A 126 0.24 10.68 7.00
C MET A 126 -0.53 11.78 7.73
N ALA A 127 -1.76 11.48 8.07
CA ALA A 127 -2.59 12.34 8.91
C ALA A 127 -2.10 12.33 10.38
N PRO A 128 -2.30 13.41 11.16
CA PRO A 128 -1.90 13.45 12.56
C PRO A 128 -2.51 12.33 13.43
N ALA A 129 -3.74 11.91 13.12
CA ALA A 129 -4.41 10.82 13.84
C ALA A 129 -3.69 9.48 13.62
N SER A 130 -3.30 9.19 12.37
CA SER A 130 -2.56 7.98 12.01
C SER A 130 -1.15 8.00 12.59
N ALA A 131 -0.49 9.16 12.59
CA ALA A 131 0.80 9.34 13.26
C ALA A 131 0.72 9.03 14.75
N LYS A 132 -0.37 9.46 15.41
CA LYS A 132 -0.62 9.13 16.82
C LYS A 132 -0.82 7.63 17.01
N ALA A 133 -1.58 6.96 16.16
CA ALA A 133 -1.79 5.53 16.26
C ALA A 133 -0.48 4.73 16.12
N ILE A 134 0.37 5.09 15.16
CA ILE A 134 1.70 4.47 14.99
C ILE A 134 2.57 4.73 16.23
N ARG A 135 2.58 5.97 16.74
CA ARG A 135 3.33 6.33 17.94
C ARG A 135 2.89 5.52 19.16
N ASP A 136 1.58 5.38 19.36
CA ASP A 136 1.03 4.63 20.50
C ASP A 136 1.42 3.13 20.39
N ALA A 137 1.38 2.56 19.19
CA ALA A 137 1.82 1.19 18.95
C ALA A 137 3.33 1.00 19.22
N LEU A 138 4.17 1.98 18.86
CA LEU A 138 5.60 1.96 19.16
C LEU A 138 5.87 2.10 20.66
N LEU A 139 5.11 2.90 21.40
CA LEU A 139 5.19 3.00 22.86
C LEU A 139 4.81 1.66 23.51
N ASP A 140 3.76 1.02 22.99
CA ASP A 140 3.36 -0.32 23.44
C ASP A 140 4.44 -1.37 23.14
N PHE A 141 5.07 -1.31 21.96
CA PHE A 141 6.23 -2.16 21.64
C PHE A 141 7.36 -1.95 22.65
N LYS A 142 7.67 -0.69 22.98
CA LYS A 142 8.74 -0.34 23.92
C LYS A 142 8.50 -0.88 25.33
N SER A 143 7.24 -1.09 25.73
CA SER A 143 6.88 -1.71 27.00
C SER A 143 7.40 -3.16 27.16
N SER A 144 7.75 -3.84 26.05
CA SER A 144 8.38 -5.17 26.07
C SER A 144 9.89 -5.14 26.41
N GLY A 145 10.47 -3.97 26.65
CA GLY A 145 11.90 -3.80 26.94
C GLY A 145 12.80 -3.80 25.70
N LYS A 146 12.23 -3.86 24.51
CA LYS A 146 12.95 -3.83 23.23
C LYS A 146 13.24 -2.38 22.82
N TRP A 147 14.35 -2.16 22.12
CA TRP A 147 14.78 -0.82 21.74
C TRP A 147 14.20 -0.36 20.40
N ILE A 148 14.12 0.95 20.21
CA ILE A 148 13.73 1.61 18.98
C ILE A 148 14.79 2.62 18.58
N ILE A 149 15.27 2.55 17.34
CA ILE A 149 16.18 3.53 16.75
C ILE A 149 15.48 4.14 15.53
N ALA A 150 15.59 5.44 15.38
CA ALA A 150 15.08 6.17 14.22
C ALA A 150 16.23 6.81 13.45
N SER A 151 16.22 6.71 12.13
CA SER A 151 17.19 7.38 11.28
C SER A 151 16.54 7.91 10.00
N ALA A 152 16.84 9.15 9.66
CA ALA A 152 16.37 9.77 8.42
C ALA A 152 17.33 10.87 7.96
N LYS A 153 17.23 11.21 6.68
CA LYS A 153 17.94 12.36 6.12
C LYS A 153 17.31 13.67 6.58
N ASN A 154 15.99 13.78 6.52
CA ASN A 154 15.24 14.95 6.96
C ASN A 154 14.03 14.50 7.76
N TYR A 155 13.62 15.31 8.73
CA TYR A 155 12.39 15.11 9.50
C TYR A 155 11.43 16.29 9.31
N GLY A 156 10.23 16.00 8.82
CA GLY A 156 9.08 16.87 9.00
C GLY A 156 8.45 16.65 10.37
N GLU A 157 7.63 17.60 10.82
CA GLU A 157 7.03 17.60 12.15
C GLU A 157 6.28 16.32 12.52
N THR A 158 5.42 15.83 11.62
CA THR A 158 4.63 14.60 11.85
C THR A 158 5.51 13.35 11.96
N ASN A 159 6.52 13.22 11.09
CA ASN A 159 7.45 12.09 11.13
C ASN A 159 8.37 12.17 12.35
N TYR A 160 8.80 13.39 12.75
CA TYR A 160 9.57 13.58 13.97
C TYR A 160 8.74 13.20 15.20
N TYR A 161 7.44 13.54 15.23
CA TYR A 161 6.53 13.14 16.30
C TYR A 161 6.48 11.62 16.47
N VAL A 162 6.43 10.86 15.38
CA VAL A 162 6.52 9.39 15.44
C VAL A 162 7.90 8.94 15.91
N ALA A 163 8.97 9.50 15.35
CA ALA A 163 10.35 9.14 15.71
C ALA A 163 10.70 9.48 17.17
N SER A 164 10.02 10.42 17.81
CA SER A 164 10.30 10.86 19.18
C SER A 164 10.07 9.80 20.27
N VAL A 165 9.51 8.64 19.92
CA VAL A 165 9.43 7.43 20.78
C VAL A 165 10.76 6.72 20.87
N ALA A 166 11.61 6.86 19.85
CA ALA A 166 12.86 6.11 19.74
C ALA A 166 13.83 6.44 20.88
N ASP A 167 14.64 5.46 21.27
CA ASP A 167 15.71 5.62 22.24
C ASP A 167 16.87 6.46 21.68
N ARG A 168 17.03 6.43 20.36
CA ARG A 168 17.99 7.26 19.62
C ARG A 168 17.39 7.70 18.29
N ILE A 169 17.53 9.00 18.03
CA ILE A 169 17.16 9.60 16.74
C ILE A 169 18.46 10.05 16.07
N CYS A 170 18.70 9.53 14.87
CA CYS A 170 19.84 9.87 14.04
C CYS A 170 19.38 10.69 12.83
N ILE A 171 20.06 11.77 12.54
CA ILE A 171 19.85 12.58 11.34
C ILE A 171 21.14 12.64 10.54
N ASP A 172 21.01 12.68 9.21
CA ASP A 172 22.15 12.89 8.33
C ASP A 172 22.80 14.26 8.64
N PRO A 173 24.14 14.37 8.67
CA PRO A 173 24.81 15.66 8.93
C PRO A 173 24.43 16.79 7.97
N THR A 174 23.99 16.43 6.75
CA THR A 174 23.49 17.37 5.74
C THR A 174 21.97 17.55 5.78
N GLY A 175 21.32 16.88 6.69
CA GLY A 175 19.87 16.85 6.83
C GLY A 175 19.30 18.05 7.62
N SER A 176 17.98 18.13 7.66
CA SER A 176 17.26 19.17 8.37
C SER A 176 16.05 18.64 9.13
N VAL A 177 15.66 19.36 10.18
CA VAL A 177 14.40 19.15 10.88
C VAL A 177 13.52 20.38 10.63
N SER A 178 12.35 20.16 9.99
CA SER A 178 11.37 21.21 9.78
C SER A 178 10.35 21.21 10.91
N TRP A 179 10.33 22.30 11.69
CA TRP A 179 9.40 22.49 12.81
C TRP A 179 8.69 23.82 12.69
N ASN A 180 7.54 23.84 12.02
CA ASN A 180 6.82 25.05 11.66
C ASN A 180 5.53 25.25 12.46
N GLY A 181 5.06 24.25 13.21
CA GLY A 181 3.78 24.24 13.86
C GLY A 181 2.60 24.09 12.90
N LEU A 182 1.41 24.12 13.47
CA LEU A 182 0.17 24.03 12.70
C LEU A 182 -0.39 25.43 12.46
N THR A 183 -0.56 25.80 11.21
CA THR A 183 -1.21 27.04 10.80
C THR A 183 -2.39 26.75 9.89
N ALA A 184 -3.47 27.49 10.05
CA ALA A 184 -4.61 27.43 9.16
C ALA A 184 -4.96 28.85 8.69
N GLN A 185 -5.01 29.01 7.37
CA GLN A 185 -5.48 30.27 6.75
C GLN A 185 -6.88 30.07 6.21
N LYS A 186 -7.76 31.01 6.51
CA LYS A 186 -9.10 31.06 5.95
C LYS A 186 -9.31 32.40 5.28
N MET A 187 -9.61 32.38 3.99
CA MET A 187 -9.95 33.58 3.24
C MET A 187 -11.41 33.94 3.45
N TYR A 188 -11.70 35.26 3.59
CA TYR A 188 -13.03 35.81 3.71
C TYR A 188 -13.28 36.79 2.57
N PHE A 189 -14.36 36.59 1.83
CA PHE A 189 -14.67 37.34 0.62
C PHE A 189 -15.75 38.41 0.83
N THR A 190 -16.30 38.55 2.05
CA THR A 190 -17.40 39.46 2.35
C THR A 190 -17.12 40.88 1.90
N ARG A 191 -15.96 41.44 2.28
CA ARG A 191 -15.58 42.82 1.88
C ARG A 191 -15.39 43.00 0.37
N LEU A 192 -14.97 41.92 -0.33
CA LEU A 192 -14.85 41.93 -1.79
C LEU A 192 -16.24 41.97 -2.43
N MET A 193 -17.14 41.11 -1.95
CA MET A 193 -18.52 41.03 -2.41
C MET A 193 -19.25 42.37 -2.23
N GLU A 194 -19.12 42.99 -1.07
CA GLU A 194 -19.65 44.35 -0.81
C GLU A 194 -19.15 45.39 -1.79
N LYS A 195 -17.83 45.39 -2.10
CA LYS A 195 -17.23 46.33 -3.07
C LYS A 195 -17.72 46.18 -4.50
N ILE A 196 -18.04 44.95 -4.93
CA ILE A 196 -18.53 44.68 -6.27
C ILE A 196 -20.07 44.68 -6.34
N GLY A 197 -20.77 45.01 -5.22
CA GLY A 197 -22.22 45.08 -5.15
C GLY A 197 -22.91 43.73 -5.22
N VAL A 198 -22.25 42.64 -4.84
CA VAL A 198 -22.83 41.29 -4.83
C VAL A 198 -23.28 40.92 -3.41
N GLU A 199 -24.55 40.69 -3.23
CA GLU A 199 -25.11 40.18 -1.97
C GLU A 199 -25.33 38.68 -2.05
N MET A 200 -24.71 37.94 -1.11
CA MET A 200 -24.81 36.48 -1.06
C MET A 200 -25.97 36.06 -0.16
N GLN A 201 -26.96 35.42 -0.73
CA GLN A 201 -28.04 34.77 0.04
C GLN A 201 -27.59 33.39 0.49
N ILE A 202 -27.44 33.21 1.81
CA ILE A 202 -26.95 31.97 2.40
C ILE A 202 -28.06 31.25 3.11
N LEU A 203 -28.42 30.08 2.55
CA LEU A 203 -29.34 29.14 3.18
C LEU A 203 -28.51 28.10 3.96
N LYS A 204 -28.54 28.18 5.29
CA LYS A 204 -27.83 27.22 6.16
C LYS A 204 -28.77 26.68 7.22
N VAL A 205 -28.62 25.40 7.51
CA VAL A 205 -29.29 24.72 8.61
C VAL A 205 -28.25 24.49 9.71
N GLY A 206 -28.51 25.04 10.90
CA GLY A 206 -27.63 24.90 12.07
C GLY A 206 -26.51 25.97 12.17
N THR A 207 -26.00 26.13 13.38
CA THR A 207 -25.06 27.21 13.77
C THR A 207 -23.62 26.93 13.31
N PHE A 208 -23.25 25.65 13.13
CA PHE A 208 -21.86 25.25 12.95
C PHE A 208 -21.47 24.90 11.50
N LYS A 209 -22.29 25.26 10.50
CA LYS A 209 -21.97 25.04 9.10
C LYS A 209 -20.94 26.07 8.61
N SER A 210 -19.66 25.80 8.82
CA SER A 210 -18.55 26.73 8.55
C SER A 210 -18.19 26.89 7.08
N ALA A 211 -18.67 25.99 6.21
CA ALA A 211 -18.36 26.02 4.77
C ALA A 211 -18.79 27.34 4.07
N VAL A 212 -19.84 27.98 4.55
CA VAL A 212 -20.37 29.24 3.99
C VAL A 212 -19.84 30.51 4.68
N GLU A 213 -19.12 30.37 5.79
CA GLU A 213 -18.56 31.52 6.54
C GLU A 213 -17.69 32.47 5.73
N PRO A 214 -16.88 32.03 4.74
CA PRO A 214 -16.08 32.93 3.91
C PRO A 214 -16.88 34.01 3.19
N PHE A 215 -18.16 33.79 2.98
CA PHE A 215 -19.00 34.68 2.19
C PHE A 215 -19.83 35.67 3.02
N PHE A 216 -19.93 35.48 4.36
CA PHE A 216 -20.73 36.37 5.21
C PHE A 216 -20.01 36.83 6.49
N ARG A 217 -18.83 36.33 6.74
CA ARG A 217 -18.00 36.76 7.88
C ARG A 217 -16.73 37.45 7.40
N THR A 218 -16.18 38.28 8.27
CA THR A 218 -14.90 38.96 8.03
C THR A 218 -13.75 38.41 8.87
N SER A 219 -14.06 37.48 9.80
CA SER A 219 -13.07 36.82 10.69
C SER A 219 -13.60 35.51 11.23
N MET A 220 -12.69 34.68 11.75
CA MET A 220 -13.05 33.44 12.46
C MET A 220 -13.83 33.72 13.72
N VAL A 221 -14.77 32.84 14.08
CA VAL A 221 -15.44 32.86 15.36
C VAL A 221 -14.48 32.51 16.47
N TYR A 222 -14.48 33.27 17.54
CA TYR A 222 -13.58 33.08 18.69
C TYR A 222 -13.56 31.65 19.24
N GLY A 223 -14.71 30.95 19.27
CA GLY A 223 -14.80 29.58 19.73
C GLY A 223 -14.12 28.52 18.80
N MET A 224 -13.80 28.88 17.54
CA MET A 224 -13.02 28.03 16.63
C MET A 224 -11.53 28.36 16.66
N SER A 225 -11.18 29.61 16.99
CA SER A 225 -9.79 30.06 17.08
C SER A 225 -9.12 29.69 18.41
N THR A 226 -9.93 29.46 19.46
CA THR A 226 -9.45 29.21 20.82
C THR A 226 -9.63 27.79 21.33
N ARG A 227 -10.05 26.85 20.52
CA ARG A 227 -9.80 25.47 20.92
C ARG A 227 -8.29 25.29 20.94
N PRO A 228 -7.67 25.32 22.15
CA PRO A 228 -6.25 25.04 22.22
C PRO A 228 -6.05 23.68 21.57
N LEU A 229 -4.97 23.53 20.85
CA LEU A 229 -4.44 22.23 20.41
C LEU A 229 -4.06 21.39 21.65
N SER A 230 -4.98 21.24 22.58
CA SER A 230 -4.84 20.38 23.77
C SER A 230 -4.72 18.90 23.40
N VAL A 231 -4.86 18.58 22.11
CA VAL A 231 -4.62 17.24 21.56
C VAL A 231 -3.12 16.90 21.50
N LEU A 232 -2.24 17.91 21.60
CA LEU A 232 -0.79 17.70 21.61
C LEU A 232 -0.19 17.95 23.00
N ARG A 233 -0.89 17.63 24.07
CA ARG A 233 -0.25 17.53 25.37
C ARG A 233 0.66 16.31 25.34
N VAL A 234 1.92 16.58 25.01
CA VAL A 234 3.02 15.65 25.25
C VAL A 234 3.14 15.51 26.78
N THR A 235 2.66 14.42 27.32
CA THR A 235 3.04 13.94 28.66
C THR A 235 4.14 12.93 28.52
#